data_4dea4836961daa6e82f521a31a178d59
#
_entry.id   4dea4836961daa6e82f521a31a178d59
#
_cell.length_a   1.000
_cell.length_b   1.000
_cell.length_c   1.000
_cell.angle_alpha   90.00
_cell.angle_beta   90.00
_cell.angle_gamma   90.00
#
_symmetry.space_group_name_H-M   'P 1'
#
loop_
_entity.id
_entity.type
_entity.pdbx_description
1 polymer ?
#
loop_
_entity_poly.entity_id
_entity_poly.type
_entity_poly.pdbx_seq_one_letter_code
_entity_poly.pdbx_strand_id
1 'polypeptide(L)'
;MLRSWRSCPLEKKRATRRGTQVMSAEFVLPTPKVPAREAQFVRYSHQQLDGSWIIVDVSVDEWRQFQRPSTRSICRKRPSGCLIRDLQNGSSFVTWVENVDVRDKTEALHPKLTPFVESGYAFGARRWISNLQVQAERFIYSTGINTSPSDSPNFT
;
A
#
# COMPACT_ATOMS: atom_id res chain seq x y z
N MET A 1 10.61 5.96 -3.89
CA MET A 1 9.96 6.99 -4.70
C MET A 1 8.78 6.34 -5.41
N LEU A 2 7.55 6.63 -4.97
CA LEU A 2 6.33 6.12 -5.61
C LEU A 2 6.13 6.89 -6.91
N ARG A 3 6.45 6.30 -8.04
CA ARG A 3 6.04 6.83 -9.33
C ARG A 3 4.65 6.29 -9.66
N SER A 4 3.73 7.23 -9.75
CA SER A 4 2.42 7.14 -10.42
C SER A 4 1.43 6.09 -9.89
N TRP A 5 0.56 6.55 -9.01
CA TRP A 5 -0.77 5.98 -8.87
C TRP A 5 -1.60 6.41 -10.08
N ARG A 6 -1.86 5.52 -11.01
CA ARG A 6 -2.87 5.75 -12.04
C ARG A 6 -4.15 5.10 -11.57
N SER A 7 -5.12 5.89 -11.15
CA SER A 7 -6.51 5.45 -11.06
C SER A 7 -7.05 5.32 -12.47
N CYS A 8 -7.55 4.16 -12.82
CA CYS A 8 -8.39 4.00 -14.01
C CYS A 8 -9.61 4.93 -13.86
N PRO A 9 -9.99 5.72 -14.88
CA PRO A 9 -11.05 6.71 -14.74
C PRO A 9 -12.43 6.04 -14.76
N LEU A 10 -12.78 5.36 -13.69
CA LEU A 10 -14.17 5.09 -13.33
C LEU A 10 -14.53 6.09 -12.26
N GLU A 11 -15.11 7.21 -12.71
CA GLU A 11 -15.73 8.28 -11.93
C GLU A 11 -15.01 8.70 -10.64
N LYS A 12 -14.50 9.94 -10.65
CA LYS A 12 -14.23 10.74 -9.45
C LYS A 12 -15.54 10.89 -8.66
N LYS A 13 -15.94 9.88 -7.92
CA LYS A 13 -16.96 10.03 -6.89
C LYS A 13 -16.27 10.54 -5.64
N ARG A 14 -16.77 11.71 -5.16
CA ARG A 14 -16.57 12.28 -3.83
C ARG A 14 -16.35 11.16 -2.82
N ALA A 15 -15.38 11.31 -1.93
CA ALA A 15 -15.07 10.35 -0.86
C ALA A 15 -16.37 10.02 -0.07
N THR A 16 -17.08 9.01 -0.54
CA THR A 16 -18.21 8.44 0.18
C THR A 16 -17.63 7.60 1.30
N ARG A 17 -18.30 7.58 2.46
CA ARG A 17 -17.94 6.76 3.63
C ARG A 17 -17.77 5.27 3.31
N ARG A 18 -18.08 4.87 2.10
CA ARG A 18 -17.98 3.51 1.57
C ARG A 18 -17.70 3.55 0.07
N GLY A 19 -16.71 2.80 -0.39
CA GLY A 19 -16.41 2.74 -1.83
C GLY A 19 -15.60 1.52 -2.23
N THR A 20 -15.85 1.05 -3.46
CA THR A 20 -15.06 0.01 -4.12
C THR A 20 -14.39 0.62 -5.35
N GLN A 21 -13.11 0.38 -5.52
CA GLN A 21 -12.32 0.90 -6.63
C GLN A 21 -11.41 -0.19 -7.19
N VAL A 22 -11.21 -0.15 -8.50
CA VAL A 22 -10.19 -0.96 -9.15
C VAL A 22 -8.91 -0.15 -9.23
N MET A 23 -7.83 -0.75 -8.76
CA MET A 23 -6.52 -0.13 -8.65
C MET A 23 -5.51 -0.89 -9.50
N SER A 24 -4.65 -0.14 -10.18
CA SER A 24 -3.42 -0.66 -10.75
C SER A 24 -2.25 0.05 -10.09
N ALA A 25 -1.28 -0.69 -9.58
CA ALA A 25 -0.13 -0.15 -8.88
C ALA A 25 1.16 -0.82 -9.35
N GLU A 26 2.21 -0.03 -9.48
CA GLU A 26 3.56 -0.51 -9.74
C GLU A 26 4.39 -0.36 -8.46
N PHE A 27 4.90 -1.48 -7.95
CA PHE A 27 5.78 -1.52 -6.79
C PHE A 27 7.23 -1.49 -7.24
N VAL A 28 7.91 -0.39 -6.94
CA VAL A 28 9.29 -0.16 -7.33
C VAL A 28 10.17 -0.08 -6.09
N LEU A 29 11.27 -0.80 -6.09
CA LEU A 29 12.34 -0.64 -5.10
C LEU A 29 13.39 0.37 -5.59
N PRO A 30 14.10 1.05 -4.68
CA PRO A 30 15.15 1.99 -5.06
C PRO A 30 16.45 1.26 -5.49
N THR A 31 16.31 0.16 -6.19
CA THR A 31 17.41 -0.64 -6.75
C THR A 31 16.99 -1.25 -8.07
N PRO A 32 17.81 -1.15 -9.12
CA PRO A 32 17.52 -1.77 -10.40
C PRO A 32 17.67 -3.31 -10.38
N LYS A 33 18.25 -3.86 -9.32
CA LYS A 33 18.49 -5.30 -9.17
C LYS A 33 17.26 -6.10 -8.80
N VAL A 34 16.21 -5.43 -8.36
CA VAL A 34 14.90 -6.04 -8.09
C VAL A 34 13.91 -5.42 -9.05
N PRO A 35 13.37 -6.19 -9.98
CA PRO A 35 12.42 -5.69 -10.96
C PRO A 35 11.16 -5.13 -10.31
N ALA A 36 10.55 -4.15 -10.97
CA ALA A 36 9.27 -3.62 -10.55
C ALA A 36 8.19 -4.69 -10.66
N ARG A 37 7.21 -4.65 -9.77
CA ARG A 37 6.06 -5.55 -9.74
C ARG A 37 4.79 -4.77 -10.04
N GLU A 38 3.99 -5.27 -10.96
CA GLU A 38 2.67 -4.73 -11.25
C GLU A 38 1.60 -5.53 -10.51
N ALA A 39 0.70 -4.84 -9.82
CA ALA A 39 -0.46 -5.44 -9.17
C ALA A 39 -1.74 -4.77 -9.61
N GLN A 40 -2.76 -5.57 -9.92
CA GLN A 40 -4.11 -5.12 -10.09
C GLN A 40 -4.98 -5.72 -8.99
N PHE A 41 -5.77 -4.88 -8.35
CA PHE A 41 -6.58 -5.29 -7.22
C PHE A 41 -7.82 -4.40 -7.06
N VAL A 42 -8.80 -4.95 -6.40
CA VAL A 42 -9.95 -4.20 -5.92
C VAL A 42 -9.62 -3.68 -4.54
N ARG A 43 -9.83 -2.39 -4.33
CA ARG A 43 -9.80 -1.73 -3.04
C ARG A 43 -11.21 -1.45 -2.57
N TYR A 44 -11.51 -1.90 -1.38
CA TYR A 44 -12.70 -1.53 -0.65
C TYR A 44 -12.32 -0.64 0.52
N SER A 45 -13.00 0.48 0.69
CA SER A 45 -12.83 1.37 1.84
C SER A 45 -14.16 1.64 2.52
N HIS A 46 -14.15 1.63 3.84
CA HIS A 46 -15.34 1.86 4.65
C HIS A 46 -14.99 2.56 5.95
N GLN A 47 -15.76 3.61 6.28
CA GLN A 47 -15.73 4.22 7.61
C GLN A 47 -16.77 3.56 8.50
N GLN A 48 -16.32 3.04 9.62
CA GLN A 48 -17.18 2.40 10.63
C GLN A 48 -17.97 3.44 11.45
N LEU A 49 -18.93 2.97 12.22
CA LEU A 49 -19.77 3.84 13.08
C LEU A 49 -18.96 4.53 14.20
N ASP A 50 -17.87 3.90 14.63
CA ASP A 50 -16.93 4.47 15.61
C ASP A 50 -15.94 5.47 15.02
N GLY A 51 -16.08 5.78 13.71
CA GLY A 51 -15.21 6.69 12.99
C GLY A 51 -13.95 6.06 12.43
N SER A 52 -13.62 4.81 12.78
CA SER A 52 -12.47 4.11 12.25
C SER A 52 -12.61 3.80 10.75
N TRP A 53 -11.49 3.69 10.04
CA TRP A 53 -11.45 3.35 8.64
C TRP A 53 -10.89 1.95 8.42
N ILE A 54 -11.59 1.17 7.60
CA ILE A 54 -11.11 -0.10 7.07
C ILE A 54 -10.83 0.07 5.58
N ILE A 55 -9.64 -0.35 5.16
CA ILE A 55 -9.24 -0.42 3.75
C ILE A 55 -8.80 -1.85 3.49
N VAL A 56 -9.38 -2.50 2.48
CA VAL A 56 -9.06 -3.87 2.09
C VAL A 56 -8.72 -3.92 0.61
N ASP A 57 -7.62 -4.58 0.29
CA ASP A 57 -7.15 -4.82 -1.07
C ASP A 57 -7.10 -6.31 -1.36
N VAL A 58 -7.57 -6.72 -2.53
CA VAL A 58 -7.45 -8.09 -3.00
C VAL A 58 -7.34 -8.14 -4.52
N SER A 59 -6.39 -8.92 -5.05
CA SER A 59 -6.28 -9.14 -6.49
C SER A 59 -7.40 -10.04 -6.99
N VAL A 60 -7.93 -9.74 -8.16
CA VAL A 60 -8.97 -10.51 -8.84
C VAL A 60 -8.32 -11.20 -10.04
N ASP A 61 -8.28 -12.53 -10.01
CA ASP A 61 -7.59 -13.34 -11.03
C ASP A 61 -8.24 -13.26 -12.41
N GLU A 62 -9.56 -13.13 -12.45
CA GLU A 62 -10.35 -13.08 -13.68
C GLU A 62 -9.98 -11.88 -14.57
N TRP A 63 -9.39 -10.84 -14.00
CA TRP A 63 -8.98 -9.65 -14.73
C TRP A 63 -7.72 -9.86 -15.57
N ARG A 64 -6.99 -10.93 -15.35
CA ARG A 64 -5.82 -11.32 -16.18
C ARG A 64 -6.21 -11.55 -17.65
N GLN A 65 -7.43 -11.95 -17.92
CA GLN A 65 -7.92 -12.18 -19.27
C GLN A 65 -8.08 -10.87 -20.09
N PHE A 66 -8.21 -9.73 -19.42
CA PHE A 66 -8.37 -8.42 -20.03
C PHE A 66 -7.08 -7.61 -20.09
N GLN A 67 -5.98 -8.15 -19.58
CA GLN A 67 -4.69 -7.46 -19.60
C GLN A 67 -3.96 -7.68 -20.92
N ARG A 68 -3.38 -6.58 -21.43
CA ARG A 68 -2.35 -6.69 -22.46
C ARG A 68 -1.19 -7.50 -21.88
N PRO A 69 -0.49 -8.31 -22.70
CA PRO A 69 0.71 -8.99 -22.25
C PRO A 69 1.66 -7.95 -21.65
N SER A 70 1.87 -8.01 -20.34
CA SER A 70 2.83 -7.15 -19.67
C SER A 70 4.18 -7.85 -19.73
N THR A 71 5.22 -7.13 -20.11
CA THR A 71 6.60 -7.60 -20.00
C THR A 71 7.12 -7.49 -18.57
N ARG A 72 6.29 -7.03 -17.63
CA ARG A 72 6.64 -6.79 -16.24
C ARG A 72 6.22 -7.95 -15.37
N SER A 73 6.98 -8.18 -14.33
CA SER A 73 6.63 -9.15 -13.29
C SER A 73 5.35 -8.76 -12.58
N ILE A 74 4.43 -9.70 -12.52
CA ILE A 74 3.13 -9.51 -11.89
C ILE A 74 3.21 -10.01 -10.45
N CYS A 75 2.72 -9.21 -9.50
CA CYS A 75 2.50 -9.68 -8.13
C CYS A 75 1.00 -9.77 -7.82
N ARG A 76 0.67 -10.67 -6.92
CA ARG A 76 -0.71 -10.90 -6.48
C ARG A 76 -0.89 -10.43 -5.05
N LYS A 77 -1.81 -9.51 -4.83
CA LYS A 77 -2.26 -9.16 -3.48
C LYS A 77 -3.33 -10.16 -3.05
N ARG A 78 -3.01 -10.94 -2.03
CA ARG A 78 -4.01 -11.68 -1.25
C ARG A 78 -4.70 -10.70 -0.31
N PRO A 79 -5.74 -11.07 0.43
CA PRO A 79 -6.40 -10.15 1.35
C PRO A 79 -5.38 -9.39 2.20
N SER A 80 -5.30 -8.09 1.94
CA SER A 80 -4.37 -7.14 2.54
C SER A 80 -5.16 -5.90 2.92
N GLY A 81 -4.65 -5.06 3.80
CA GLY A 81 -5.34 -3.82 4.13
C GLY A 81 -4.84 -3.16 5.39
N CYS A 82 -5.55 -2.12 5.79
CA CYS A 82 -5.26 -1.44 7.04
C CYS A 82 -6.54 -1.03 7.79
N LEU A 83 -6.39 -0.95 9.11
CA LEU A 83 -7.34 -0.36 10.02
C LEU A 83 -6.72 0.92 10.57
N ILE A 84 -7.47 2.03 10.50
CA ILE A 84 -7.04 3.33 11.03
C ILE A 84 -8.04 3.76 12.08
N ARG A 85 -7.57 4.01 13.30
CA ARG A 85 -8.39 4.49 14.43
C ARG A 85 -7.88 5.86 14.86
N ASP A 86 -8.81 6.78 15.08
CA ASP A 86 -8.53 8.03 15.72
C ASP A 86 -8.40 7.82 17.25
N LEU A 87 -7.31 8.30 17.84
CA LEU A 87 -7.07 8.22 19.29
C LEU A 87 -7.60 9.44 20.05
N GLN A 88 -8.29 10.37 19.37
CA GLN A 88 -8.91 11.59 19.93
C GLN A 88 -7.93 12.58 20.60
N ASN A 89 -6.63 12.29 20.54
CA ASN A 89 -5.55 13.17 21.01
C ASN A 89 -4.80 13.86 19.85
N GLY A 90 -5.37 13.84 18.64
CA GLY A 90 -4.73 14.32 17.41
C GLY A 90 -3.85 13.30 16.71
N SER A 91 -3.75 12.08 17.29
CA SER A 91 -2.97 10.97 16.72
C SER A 91 -3.89 9.89 16.15
N SER A 92 -3.36 9.08 15.25
CA SER A 92 -4.06 7.91 14.69
C SER A 92 -3.26 6.64 14.90
N PHE A 93 -3.95 5.57 15.27
CA PHE A 93 -3.36 4.23 15.35
C PHE A 93 -3.64 3.48 14.04
N VAL A 94 -2.59 2.96 13.40
CA VAL A 94 -2.68 2.25 12.13
C VAL A 94 -2.18 0.82 12.29
N THR A 95 -3.06 -0.14 12.01
CA THR A 95 -2.70 -1.55 11.87
C THR A 95 -2.67 -1.91 10.38
N TRP A 96 -1.58 -2.48 9.90
CA TRP A 96 -1.42 -2.83 8.49
C TRP A 96 -1.09 -4.31 8.31
N VAL A 97 -1.85 -4.97 7.44
CA VAL A 97 -1.60 -6.34 6.99
C VAL A 97 -1.31 -6.31 5.50
N GLU A 98 -0.18 -6.87 5.09
CA GLU A 98 0.19 -6.99 3.69
C GLU A 98 0.55 -8.44 3.38
N ASN A 99 -0.22 -9.06 2.49
CA ASN A 99 0.00 -10.41 2.01
C ASN A 99 0.13 -10.36 0.49
N VAL A 100 1.38 -10.31 0.02
CA VAL A 100 1.70 -10.18 -1.41
C VAL A 100 2.52 -11.38 -1.85
N ASP A 101 2.03 -12.06 -2.88
CA ASP A 101 2.80 -13.08 -3.58
C ASP A 101 3.63 -12.39 -4.68
N VAL A 102 4.92 -12.27 -4.42
CA VAL A 102 5.88 -11.57 -5.29
C VAL A 102 6.74 -12.51 -6.11
N ARG A 103 6.51 -13.83 -5.99
CA ARG A 103 7.30 -14.83 -6.70
C ARG A 103 6.84 -14.90 -8.15
N ASP A 104 7.68 -14.40 -9.04
CA ASP A 104 7.57 -14.70 -10.46
C ASP A 104 8.54 -15.84 -10.78
N LYS A 105 7.99 -16.96 -11.25
CA LYS A 105 8.77 -18.13 -11.62
C LYS A 105 9.67 -17.88 -12.85
N THR A 106 9.42 -16.81 -13.57
CA THR A 106 10.12 -16.44 -14.80
C THR A 106 11.33 -15.55 -14.57
N GLU A 107 11.44 -14.92 -13.40
CA GLU A 107 12.53 -14.01 -13.08
C GLU A 107 13.55 -14.65 -12.16
N ALA A 108 14.78 -14.74 -12.65
CA ALA A 108 15.94 -15.10 -11.83
C ALA A 108 16.34 -13.92 -10.93
N LEU A 109 15.73 -13.82 -9.77
CA LEU A 109 16.19 -12.91 -8.74
C LEU A 109 17.55 -13.39 -8.22
N HIS A 110 18.51 -12.46 -8.09
CA HIS A 110 19.83 -12.78 -7.57
C HIS A 110 19.69 -13.41 -6.16
N PRO A 111 20.32 -14.56 -5.85
CA PRO A 111 20.14 -15.29 -4.59
C PRO A 111 20.33 -14.45 -3.33
N LYS A 112 21.24 -13.45 -3.35
CA LYS A 112 21.47 -12.54 -2.23
C LYS A 112 20.30 -11.58 -1.96
N LEU A 113 19.39 -11.37 -2.93
CA LEU A 113 18.25 -10.47 -2.80
C LEU A 113 16.97 -11.22 -2.42
N THR A 114 16.94 -12.52 -2.59
CA THR A 114 15.78 -13.35 -2.25
C THR A 114 15.36 -13.20 -0.78
N PRO A 115 16.27 -13.28 0.23
CA PRO A 115 15.89 -13.09 1.62
C PRO A 115 15.31 -11.69 1.89
N PHE A 116 15.84 -10.66 1.22
CA PHE A 116 15.33 -9.29 1.35
C PHE A 116 13.90 -9.17 0.78
N VAL A 117 13.62 -9.76 -0.38
CA VAL A 117 12.30 -9.73 -0.99
C VAL A 117 11.29 -10.53 -0.16
N GLU A 118 11.71 -11.65 0.42
CA GLU A 118 10.86 -12.53 1.23
C GLU A 118 10.64 -12.04 2.66
N SER A 119 11.52 -11.18 3.18
CA SER A 119 11.46 -10.66 4.55
C SER A 119 10.31 -9.69 4.83
N GLY A 120 9.56 -9.26 3.82
CA GLY A 120 8.54 -8.22 3.95
C GLY A 120 9.06 -6.78 3.96
N TYR A 121 10.38 -6.57 3.99
CA TYR A 121 10.97 -5.22 3.87
C TYR A 121 10.88 -4.65 2.45
N ALA A 122 10.84 -5.51 1.44
CA ALA A 122 10.71 -5.08 0.05
C ALA A 122 9.28 -4.68 -0.30
N PHE A 123 8.30 -5.54 -0.04
CA PHE A 123 6.91 -5.38 -0.48
C PHE A 123 5.87 -5.59 0.63
N GLY A 124 6.29 -5.88 1.86
CA GLY A 124 5.41 -6.18 2.98
C GLY A 124 4.99 -4.95 3.79
N ALA A 125 4.21 -5.20 4.85
CA ALA A 125 3.61 -4.18 5.70
C ALA A 125 4.65 -3.24 6.35
N ARG A 126 5.82 -3.74 6.74
CA ARG A 126 6.89 -2.92 7.33
C ARG A 126 7.29 -1.76 6.44
N ARG A 127 7.42 -2.01 5.13
CA ARG A 127 7.73 -0.95 4.17
C ARG A 127 6.63 0.09 4.10
N TRP A 128 5.37 -0.34 4.08
CA TRP A 128 4.23 0.57 3.97
C TRP A 128 4.09 1.44 5.19
N ILE A 129 4.24 0.88 6.40
CA ILE A 129 4.19 1.63 7.65
C ILE A 129 5.32 2.66 7.71
N SER A 130 6.56 2.28 7.38
CA SER A 130 7.69 3.22 7.36
C SER A 130 7.47 4.37 6.36
N ASN A 131 6.94 4.06 5.18
CA ASN A 131 6.62 5.09 4.19
C ASN A 131 5.48 6.01 4.67
N LEU A 132 4.46 5.45 5.30
CA LEU A 132 3.34 6.22 5.85
C LEU A 132 3.84 7.19 6.93
N GLN A 133 4.71 6.73 7.82
CA GLN A 133 5.32 7.56 8.85
C GLN A 133 6.05 8.76 8.24
N VAL A 134 6.97 8.52 7.30
CA VAL A 134 7.72 9.58 6.64
C VAL A 134 6.80 10.57 5.91
N GLN A 135 5.72 10.09 5.29
CA GLN A 135 4.76 10.96 4.61
C GLN A 135 3.92 11.77 5.61
N ALA A 136 3.52 11.18 6.74
CA ALA A 136 2.80 11.87 7.81
C ALA A 136 3.65 13.00 8.41
N GLU A 137 4.91 12.72 8.72
CA GLU A 137 5.87 13.72 9.21
C GLU A 137 6.01 14.88 8.21
N ARG A 138 6.22 14.57 6.92
CA ARG A 138 6.32 15.61 5.88
C ARG A 138 5.04 16.45 5.78
N PHE A 139 3.88 15.82 5.90
CA PHE A 139 2.60 16.52 5.86
C PHE A 139 2.47 17.49 7.03
N ILE A 140 2.80 17.06 8.26
CA ILE A 140 2.79 17.90 9.46
C ILE A 140 3.69 19.14 9.26
N TYR A 141 4.93 18.92 8.81
CA TYR A 141 5.86 20.02 8.54
C TYR A 141 5.35 20.98 7.46
N SER A 142 4.73 20.46 6.41
CA SER A 142 4.23 21.29 5.29
C SER A 142 2.98 22.10 5.65
N THR A 143 2.17 21.62 6.59
CA THR A 143 0.92 22.27 7.02
C THR A 143 1.11 23.21 8.21
N GLY A 144 2.31 23.27 8.79
CA GLY A 144 2.59 24.11 9.95
C GLY A 144 1.83 23.74 11.22
N ILE A 145 1.31 22.50 11.28
CA ILE A 145 0.69 21.97 12.51
C ILE A 145 1.80 21.76 13.52
N ASN A 146 1.92 22.66 14.50
CA ASN A 146 2.86 22.51 15.61
C ASN A 146 2.36 21.39 16.52
N THR A 147 2.90 20.20 16.35
CA THR A 147 2.79 19.13 17.35
C THR A 147 3.79 19.43 18.46
N SER A 148 3.31 19.54 19.70
CA SER A 148 4.20 19.67 20.86
C SER A 148 5.12 18.45 20.95
N PRO A 149 6.39 18.58 21.39
CA PRO A 149 7.38 17.48 21.43
C PRO A 149 6.99 16.28 22.30
N SER A 150 5.90 16.36 23.07
CA SER A 150 5.39 15.28 23.93
C SER A 150 4.66 14.16 23.18
N ASP A 151 4.33 14.36 21.88
CA ASP A 151 3.48 13.44 21.12
C ASP A 151 4.26 12.66 20.04
N SER A 152 5.48 12.24 20.34
CA SER A 152 6.20 11.31 19.45
C SER A 152 5.41 10.01 19.34
N PRO A 153 4.98 9.58 18.15
CA PRO A 153 4.23 8.34 17.99
C PRO A 153 5.14 7.15 18.33
N ASN A 154 4.81 6.43 19.41
CA ASN A 154 5.41 5.14 19.70
C ASN A 154 4.89 4.11 18.71
N PHE A 155 5.75 3.67 17.80
CA PHE A 155 5.49 2.55 16.92
C PHE A 155 6.00 1.26 17.57
N THR A 156 5.09 0.41 17.97
CA THR A 156 5.35 -0.98 18.37
C THR A 156 5.00 -1.94 17.25
#